data_27bded17e684aa52ab65b870cb2dc2af
#
_entry.id   27bded17e684aa52ab65b870cb2dc2af
#
_cell.length_a   1.000
_cell.length_b   1.000
_cell.length_c   1.000
_cell.angle_alpha   90.00
_cell.angle_beta   90.00
_cell.angle_gamma   90.00
#
_symmetry.space_group_name_H-M   'P 1'
#
loop_
_entity.id
_entity.type
_entity.pdbx_description
1 polymer ?
#
loop_
_entity_poly.entity_id
_entity_poly.type
_entity_poly.pdbx_seq_one_letter_code
_entity_poly.pdbx_strand_id
1 'polypeptide(L)'
;MSVQFREFVKKIGSGNQTGKDLSRSEAKQAMQMLLEQNATPAQIGAFLIAHRIKRPTAEELAGMLDGWEQFSYSLPSLSLPAPLVVLGSPYDGRARHSPISPVTGLILAVAGFPVLLHGSDRLPTKYGLPLIDLWRELGMPWHSLSPDQVHTVLQQTNLGFAYMPKFCPAFHALVPYREE
;
A
#
# COMPACT_ATOMS: atom_id res chain seq x y z
N MET A 1 -24.02 8.19 6.75
CA MET A 1 -23.27 7.82 7.98
C MET A 1 -23.38 6.32 8.14
N SER A 2 -22.28 5.59 8.12
CA SER A 2 -22.30 4.14 8.36
C SER A 2 -22.37 3.88 9.86
N VAL A 3 -23.45 3.27 10.33
CA VAL A 3 -23.64 2.88 11.73
C VAL A 3 -22.59 1.81 12.11
N GLN A 4 -22.36 0.86 11.23
CA GLN A 4 -21.41 -0.22 11.43
C GLN A 4 -19.97 0.27 11.56
N PHE A 5 -19.54 1.18 10.67
CA PHE A 5 -18.18 1.73 10.74
C PHE A 5 -17.96 2.56 12.02
N ARG A 6 -19.00 3.23 12.51
CA ARG A 6 -18.97 3.93 13.80
C ARG A 6 -18.63 3.01 14.96
N GLU A 7 -19.14 1.78 14.97
CA GLU A 7 -18.83 0.82 16.04
C GLU A 7 -17.35 0.40 16.02
N PHE A 8 -16.73 0.27 14.84
CA PHE A 8 -15.29 0.04 14.75
C PHE A 8 -14.50 1.22 15.32
N VAL A 9 -14.84 2.45 14.92
CA VAL A 9 -14.19 3.66 15.46
C VAL A 9 -14.33 3.72 16.98
N LYS A 10 -15.52 3.48 17.52
CA LYS A 10 -15.80 3.46 18.96
C LYS A 10 -14.98 2.38 19.67
N LYS A 11 -14.88 1.18 19.08
CA LYS A 11 -14.17 0.05 19.66
C LYS A 11 -12.69 0.32 19.86
N ILE A 12 -12.02 0.89 18.84
CA ILE A 12 -10.58 1.17 18.89
C ILE A 12 -10.24 2.53 19.49
N GLY A 13 -11.16 3.50 19.46
CA GLY A 13 -10.95 4.91 19.80
C GLY A 13 -11.46 5.33 21.17
N SER A 14 -12.00 4.41 22.00
CA SER A 14 -12.58 4.76 23.31
C SER A 14 -11.56 5.12 24.40
N GLY A 15 -10.27 5.16 24.08
CA GLY A 15 -9.17 5.56 24.99
C GLY A 15 -8.24 4.42 25.37
N ASN A 16 -7.11 4.76 25.99
CA ASN A 16 -6.02 3.81 26.26
C ASN A 16 -6.42 2.64 27.20
N GLN A 17 -7.42 2.85 28.06
CA GLN A 17 -7.87 1.82 29.01
C GLN A 17 -9.12 1.08 28.57
N THR A 18 -9.91 1.65 27.67
CA THR A 18 -11.21 1.14 27.25
C THR A 18 -11.24 0.70 25.78
N GLY A 19 -10.26 1.12 25.01
CA GLY A 19 -10.08 0.69 23.61
C GLY A 19 -9.82 -0.80 23.54
N LYS A 20 -10.46 -1.47 22.57
CA LYS A 20 -10.31 -2.91 22.32
C LYS A 20 -9.78 -3.14 20.92
N ASP A 21 -9.11 -4.26 20.74
CA ASP A 21 -8.66 -4.69 19.42
C ASP A 21 -9.85 -5.17 18.58
N LEU A 22 -9.74 -4.94 17.27
CA LEU A 22 -10.63 -5.58 16.32
C LEU A 22 -10.23 -7.05 16.16
N SER A 23 -11.20 -7.92 16.00
CA SER A 23 -10.92 -9.27 15.51
C SER A 23 -10.45 -9.18 14.05
N ARG A 24 -9.83 -10.25 13.54
CA ARG A 24 -9.43 -10.34 12.13
C ARG A 24 -10.58 -10.08 11.17
N SER A 25 -11.77 -10.63 11.46
CA SER A 25 -12.97 -10.41 10.66
C SER A 25 -13.49 -8.98 10.71
N GLU A 26 -13.45 -8.33 11.88
CA GLU A 26 -13.82 -6.92 12.02
C GLU A 26 -12.82 -6.00 11.30
N ALA A 27 -11.52 -6.29 11.41
CA ALA A 27 -10.48 -5.54 10.71
C ALA A 27 -10.59 -5.68 9.19
N LYS A 28 -10.88 -6.90 8.69
CA LYS A 28 -11.20 -7.15 7.28
C LYS A 28 -12.35 -6.27 6.81
N GLN A 29 -13.45 -6.29 7.56
CA GLN A 29 -14.65 -5.53 7.21
C GLN A 29 -14.41 -4.02 7.29
N ALA A 30 -13.69 -3.53 8.30
CA ALA A 30 -13.32 -2.14 8.41
C ALA A 30 -12.49 -1.69 7.20
N MET A 31 -11.52 -2.51 6.76
CA MET A 31 -10.70 -2.21 5.58
C MET A 31 -11.53 -2.18 4.30
N GLN A 32 -12.42 -3.14 4.10
CA GLN A 32 -13.35 -3.14 2.96
C GLN A 32 -14.18 -1.86 2.91
N MET A 33 -14.78 -1.47 4.05
CA MET A 33 -15.59 -0.25 4.13
C MET A 33 -14.77 1.03 3.89
N LEU A 34 -13.50 1.06 4.28
CA LEU A 34 -12.58 2.16 3.95
C LEU A 34 -12.35 2.24 2.43
N LEU A 35 -12.01 1.12 1.80
CA LEU A 35 -11.69 1.06 0.37
C LEU A 35 -12.91 1.32 -0.52
N GLU A 36 -14.10 0.93 -0.08
CA GLU A 36 -15.39 1.25 -0.72
C GLU A 36 -15.87 2.67 -0.42
N GLN A 37 -15.18 3.40 0.46
CA GLN A 37 -15.62 4.71 0.97
C GLN A 37 -17.04 4.68 1.58
N ASN A 38 -17.41 3.57 2.20
CA ASN A 38 -18.69 3.36 2.89
C ASN A 38 -18.73 3.98 4.29
N ALA A 39 -17.88 4.98 4.53
CA ALA A 39 -17.81 5.76 5.77
C ALA A 39 -17.70 7.25 5.43
N THR A 40 -18.13 8.13 6.33
CA THR A 40 -17.96 9.57 6.12
C THR A 40 -16.47 9.96 6.25
N PRO A 41 -16.01 11.05 5.61
CA PRO A 41 -14.65 11.57 5.78
C PRO A 41 -14.22 11.66 7.25
N ALA A 42 -15.10 12.19 8.12
CA ALA A 42 -14.82 12.29 9.55
C ALA A 42 -14.64 10.91 10.22
N GLN A 43 -15.42 9.91 9.83
CA GLN A 43 -15.25 8.54 10.34
C GLN A 43 -13.95 7.90 9.85
N ILE A 44 -13.56 8.13 8.59
CA ILE A 44 -12.31 7.64 8.02
C ILE A 44 -11.11 8.24 8.77
N GLY A 45 -11.06 9.56 8.91
CA GLY A 45 -10.00 10.25 9.66
C GLY A 45 -9.92 9.80 11.11
N ALA A 46 -11.06 9.72 11.80
CA ALA A 46 -11.13 9.23 13.19
C ALA A 46 -10.62 7.78 13.33
N PHE A 47 -10.97 6.90 12.39
CA PHE A 47 -10.48 5.52 12.38
C PHE A 47 -8.96 5.46 12.17
N LEU A 48 -8.44 6.18 11.17
CA LEU A 48 -7.01 6.16 10.84
C LEU A 48 -6.16 6.66 12.02
N ILE A 49 -6.55 7.75 12.67
CA ILE A 49 -5.81 8.26 13.82
C ILE A 49 -5.94 7.37 15.06
N ALA A 50 -7.14 6.86 15.34
CA ALA A 50 -7.37 5.94 16.46
C ALA A 50 -6.55 4.65 16.30
N HIS A 51 -6.56 4.06 15.10
CA HIS A 51 -5.78 2.87 14.76
C HIS A 51 -4.28 3.10 14.91
N ARG A 52 -3.78 4.25 14.47
CA ARG A 52 -2.37 4.65 14.64
C ARG A 52 -1.98 4.79 16.10
N ILE A 53 -2.81 5.44 16.93
CA ILE A 53 -2.51 5.69 18.35
C ILE A 53 -2.56 4.39 19.14
N LYS A 54 -3.60 3.58 18.92
CA LYS A 54 -3.79 2.29 19.58
C LYS A 54 -2.65 1.32 19.27
N ARG A 55 -2.06 1.40 18.11
CA ARG A 55 -1.14 0.42 17.53
C ARG A 55 -1.85 -0.90 17.17
N PRO A 56 -1.86 -1.28 15.89
CA PRO A 56 -2.53 -2.50 15.46
C PRO A 56 -1.85 -3.76 16.00
N THR A 57 -2.66 -4.78 16.29
CA THR A 57 -2.19 -6.13 16.53
C THR A 57 -1.89 -6.86 15.23
N ALA A 58 -1.20 -7.99 15.30
CA ALA A 58 -0.95 -8.85 14.15
C ALA A 58 -2.25 -9.33 13.49
N GLU A 59 -3.26 -9.69 14.30
CA GLU A 59 -4.57 -10.13 13.81
C GLU A 59 -5.32 -9.00 13.08
N GLU A 60 -5.25 -7.78 13.59
CA GLU A 60 -5.84 -6.61 12.90
C GLU A 60 -5.17 -6.36 11.56
N LEU A 61 -3.83 -6.40 11.52
CA LEU A 61 -3.09 -6.23 10.26
C LEU A 61 -3.40 -7.34 9.26
N ALA A 62 -3.45 -8.59 9.71
CA ALA A 62 -3.84 -9.72 8.86
C ALA A 62 -5.26 -9.54 8.30
N GLY A 63 -6.22 -9.14 9.14
CA GLY A 63 -7.57 -8.85 8.70
C GLY A 63 -7.65 -7.71 7.68
N MET A 64 -6.87 -6.64 7.88
CA MET A 64 -6.79 -5.54 6.91
C MET A 64 -6.22 -6.02 5.57
N LEU A 65 -5.21 -6.87 5.57
CA LEU A 65 -4.69 -7.48 4.35
C LEU A 65 -5.74 -8.36 3.66
N ASP A 66 -6.46 -9.19 4.41
CA ASP A 66 -7.58 -9.99 3.87
C ASP A 66 -8.66 -9.12 3.21
N GLY A 67 -8.89 -7.91 3.74
CA GLY A 67 -9.82 -6.93 3.17
C GLY A 67 -9.27 -6.25 1.91
N TRP A 68 -7.98 -6.00 1.90
CA TRP A 68 -7.27 -5.38 0.78
C TRP A 68 -7.25 -6.24 -0.48
N GLU A 69 -7.05 -7.55 -0.36
CA GLU A 69 -6.87 -8.46 -1.50
C GLU A 69 -7.96 -8.33 -2.55
N GLN A 70 -9.19 -8.03 -2.15
CA GLN A 70 -10.33 -7.89 -3.06
C GLN A 70 -10.30 -6.61 -3.91
N PHE A 71 -9.49 -5.63 -3.52
CA PHE A 71 -9.38 -4.31 -4.17
C PHE A 71 -8.05 -4.10 -4.86
N SER A 72 -7.13 -5.06 -4.73
CA SER A 72 -5.81 -5.00 -5.34
C SER A 72 -5.73 -5.94 -6.55
N TYR A 73 -4.97 -5.49 -7.55
CA TYR A 73 -4.65 -6.36 -8.68
C TYR A 73 -3.66 -7.45 -8.22
N SER A 74 -4.06 -8.69 -8.38
CA SER A 74 -3.18 -9.83 -8.12
C SER A 74 -2.40 -10.18 -9.39
N LEU A 75 -1.07 -10.14 -9.31
CA LEU A 75 -0.25 -10.59 -10.42
C LEU A 75 -0.53 -12.07 -10.70
N PRO A 76 -0.78 -12.44 -11.97
CA PRO A 76 -0.90 -13.85 -12.34
C PRO A 76 0.36 -14.64 -11.99
N SER A 77 0.26 -15.97 -12.00
CA SER A 77 1.42 -16.83 -11.78
C SER A 77 2.55 -16.49 -12.75
N LEU A 78 3.73 -16.23 -12.18
CA LEU A 78 4.92 -15.89 -12.94
C LEU A 78 5.79 -17.13 -13.12
N SER A 79 6.17 -17.40 -14.36
CA SER A 79 7.23 -18.38 -14.66
C SER A 79 8.58 -17.64 -14.59
N LEU A 80 9.19 -17.66 -13.41
CA LEU A 80 10.43 -16.92 -13.13
C LEU A 80 11.61 -17.89 -12.95
N PRO A 81 12.85 -17.46 -13.30
CA PRO A 81 14.05 -18.29 -13.17
C PRO A 81 14.46 -18.52 -11.71
N ALA A 82 14.00 -17.66 -10.80
CA ALA A 82 14.30 -17.70 -9.37
C ALA A 82 13.11 -17.14 -8.58
N PRO A 83 13.06 -17.32 -7.24
CA PRO A 83 12.05 -16.70 -6.39
C PRO A 83 12.02 -15.18 -6.54
N LEU A 84 10.81 -14.61 -6.61
CA LEU A 84 10.61 -13.18 -6.72
C LEU A 84 11.06 -12.46 -5.44
N VAL A 85 11.96 -11.50 -5.58
CA VAL A 85 12.39 -10.59 -4.51
C VAL A 85 11.47 -9.37 -4.51
N VAL A 86 10.76 -9.13 -3.41
CA VAL A 86 9.94 -7.92 -3.25
C VAL A 86 10.69 -6.91 -2.38
N LEU A 87 10.96 -5.72 -2.95
CA LEU A 87 11.63 -4.64 -2.24
C LEU A 87 10.62 -3.59 -1.80
N GLY A 88 10.31 -3.58 -0.51
CA GLY A 88 9.46 -2.56 0.12
C GLY A 88 10.21 -1.25 0.32
N SER A 89 9.50 -0.15 0.18
CA SER A 89 10.01 1.20 0.45
C SER A 89 8.99 1.99 1.27
N PRO A 90 9.46 2.96 2.08
CA PRO A 90 8.54 3.84 2.79
C PRO A 90 7.63 4.58 1.79
N TYR A 91 6.31 4.44 1.96
CA TYR A 91 5.34 5.08 1.07
C TYR A 91 5.43 6.62 1.06
N ASP A 92 5.76 7.21 2.21
CA ASP A 92 5.94 8.67 2.35
C ASP A 92 7.20 9.19 1.64
N GLY A 93 7.97 8.30 0.97
CA GLY A 93 9.24 8.62 0.36
C GLY A 93 10.36 8.84 1.38
N ARG A 94 11.54 9.18 0.89
CA ARG A 94 12.71 9.50 1.71
C ARG A 94 13.03 10.99 1.62
N ALA A 95 13.05 11.67 2.78
CA ALA A 95 13.35 13.10 2.86
C ALA A 95 14.82 13.41 3.21
N ARG A 96 15.52 12.46 3.85
CA ARG A 96 16.89 12.68 4.36
C ARG A 96 17.98 11.94 3.59
N HIS A 97 17.65 10.90 2.88
CA HIS A 97 18.59 10.06 2.13
C HIS A 97 17.99 9.72 0.78
N SER A 98 18.83 9.68 -0.25
CA SER A 98 18.40 9.18 -1.55
C SER A 98 17.94 7.72 -1.46
N PRO A 99 16.78 7.37 -2.01
CA PRO A 99 16.36 5.98 -2.07
C PRO A 99 17.21 5.21 -3.08
N ILE A 100 17.98 4.25 -2.62
CA ILE A 100 18.85 3.40 -3.47
C ILE A 100 18.13 2.14 -3.97
N SER A 101 16.94 1.86 -3.51
CA SER A 101 16.18 0.66 -3.88
C SER A 101 16.05 0.43 -5.39
N PRO A 102 15.85 1.46 -6.26
CA PRO A 102 15.83 1.27 -7.70
C PRO A 102 17.15 0.71 -8.25
N VAL A 103 18.27 1.23 -7.78
CA VAL A 103 19.61 0.74 -8.18
C VAL A 103 19.82 -0.69 -7.73
N THR A 104 19.44 -1.00 -6.48
CA THR A 104 19.48 -2.38 -5.96
C THR A 104 18.63 -3.32 -6.81
N GLY A 105 17.41 -2.90 -7.19
CA GLY A 105 16.53 -3.67 -8.07
C GLY A 105 17.16 -3.93 -9.44
N LEU A 106 17.78 -2.92 -10.06
CA LEU A 106 18.48 -3.07 -11.33
C LEU A 106 19.64 -4.06 -11.24
N ILE A 107 20.47 -3.96 -10.20
CA ILE A 107 21.62 -4.88 -10.00
C ILE A 107 21.13 -6.33 -9.83
N LEU A 108 20.10 -6.55 -9.02
CA LEU A 108 19.53 -7.88 -8.82
C LEU A 108 18.93 -8.44 -10.11
N ALA A 109 18.18 -7.62 -10.86
CA ALA A 109 17.58 -8.04 -12.12
C ALA A 109 18.64 -8.45 -13.15
N VAL A 110 19.72 -7.68 -13.28
CA VAL A 110 20.85 -8.01 -14.16
C VAL A 110 21.56 -9.28 -13.70
N ALA A 111 21.64 -9.52 -12.39
CA ALA A 111 22.20 -10.75 -11.81
C ALA A 111 21.26 -11.98 -11.99
N GLY A 112 20.09 -11.82 -12.63
CA GLY A 112 19.15 -12.91 -12.90
C GLY A 112 18.11 -13.16 -11.80
N PHE A 113 18.02 -12.28 -10.80
CA PHE A 113 17.00 -12.38 -9.75
C PHE A 113 15.79 -11.50 -10.11
N PRO A 114 14.59 -12.08 -10.22
CA PRO A 114 13.38 -11.29 -10.45
C PRO A 114 13.08 -10.38 -9.25
N VAL A 115 12.83 -9.11 -9.53
CA VAL A 115 12.59 -8.08 -8.50
C VAL A 115 11.32 -7.31 -8.80
N LEU A 116 10.47 -7.18 -7.80
CA LEU A 116 9.32 -6.29 -7.82
C LEU A 116 9.49 -5.22 -6.74
N LEU A 117 9.51 -3.97 -7.16
CA LEU A 117 9.38 -2.84 -6.26
C LEU A 117 7.95 -2.31 -6.31
N HIS A 118 7.55 -1.55 -5.31
CA HIS A 118 6.25 -0.93 -5.28
C HIS A 118 6.32 0.48 -4.67
N GLY A 119 5.35 1.31 -5.02
CA GLY A 119 5.27 2.67 -4.51
C GLY A 119 4.15 3.47 -5.14
N SER A 120 4.07 4.73 -4.75
CA SER A 120 3.06 5.68 -5.21
C SER A 120 3.73 7.03 -5.53
N ASP A 121 2.90 8.04 -5.82
CA ASP A 121 3.34 9.43 -5.91
C ASP A 121 3.77 9.96 -4.54
N ARG A 122 4.09 11.25 -4.45
CA ARG A 122 4.38 11.90 -3.18
C ARG A 122 3.16 11.83 -2.27
N LEU A 123 3.37 11.31 -1.06
CA LEU A 123 2.30 11.10 -0.10
C LEU A 123 2.49 11.97 1.14
N PRO A 124 1.38 12.45 1.73
CA PRO A 124 1.44 13.06 3.05
C PRO A 124 1.85 11.99 4.07
N THR A 125 2.48 12.32 5.14
CA THR A 125 2.71 13.62 5.74
C THR A 125 4.12 14.16 5.43
N LYS A 126 5.03 13.33 4.94
CA LYS A 126 6.45 13.72 4.77
C LYS A 126 6.77 14.28 3.40
N TYR A 127 5.98 13.96 2.38
CA TYR A 127 6.23 14.39 1.00
C TYR A 127 7.68 14.14 0.53
N GLY A 128 8.29 13.05 1.03
CA GLY A 128 9.63 12.66 0.64
C GLY A 128 9.69 12.22 -0.83
N LEU A 129 10.91 12.06 -1.34
CA LEU A 129 11.15 11.60 -2.71
C LEU A 129 10.63 10.15 -2.89
N PRO A 130 9.59 9.92 -3.71
CA PRO A 130 9.07 8.59 -3.97
C PRO A 130 9.89 7.88 -5.05
N LEU A 131 9.81 6.55 -5.09
CA LEU A 131 10.54 5.77 -6.09
C LEU A 131 10.08 6.06 -7.52
N ILE A 132 8.82 6.42 -7.71
CA ILE A 132 8.28 6.70 -9.05
C ILE A 132 8.95 7.90 -9.71
N ASP A 133 9.31 8.94 -8.94
CA ASP A 133 10.03 10.09 -9.48
C ASP A 133 11.43 9.69 -9.99
N LEU A 134 12.13 8.81 -9.25
CA LEU A 134 13.41 8.29 -9.70
C LEU A 134 13.28 7.46 -10.97
N TRP A 135 12.25 6.63 -11.06
CA TRP A 135 11.98 5.85 -12.28
C TRP A 135 11.69 6.73 -13.49
N ARG A 136 10.96 7.84 -13.28
CA ARG A 136 10.72 8.84 -14.34
C ARG A 136 12.02 9.48 -14.83
N GLU A 137 12.89 9.89 -13.91
CA GLU A 137 14.20 10.46 -14.25
C GLU A 137 15.11 9.45 -14.97
N LEU A 138 14.99 8.17 -14.66
CA LEU A 138 15.69 7.10 -15.38
C LEU A 138 15.03 6.73 -16.72
N GLY A 139 13.98 7.43 -17.13
CA GLY A 139 13.26 7.17 -18.39
C GLY A 139 12.36 5.93 -18.35
N MET A 140 12.06 5.40 -17.19
CA MET A 140 11.19 4.22 -17.03
C MET A 140 9.73 4.62 -16.74
N PRO A 141 8.80 4.41 -17.66
CA PRO A 141 7.43 4.95 -17.57
C PRO A 141 6.48 4.05 -16.77
N TRP A 142 6.89 3.53 -15.63
CA TRP A 142 6.08 2.62 -14.79
C TRP A 142 4.70 3.16 -14.43
N HIS A 143 4.55 4.48 -14.28
CA HIS A 143 3.29 5.13 -13.98
C HIS A 143 2.24 5.01 -15.09
N SER A 144 2.67 4.79 -16.33
CA SER A 144 1.77 4.63 -17.48
C SER A 144 1.37 3.19 -17.75
N LEU A 145 2.16 2.22 -17.24
CA LEU A 145 1.91 0.80 -17.51
C LEU A 145 0.69 0.29 -16.74
N SER A 146 -0.09 -0.56 -17.40
CA SER A 146 -1.11 -1.37 -16.73
C SER A 146 -0.46 -2.50 -15.92
N PRO A 147 -1.16 -3.08 -14.92
CA PRO A 147 -0.64 -4.24 -14.20
C PRO A 147 -0.23 -5.41 -15.09
N ASP A 148 -0.98 -5.70 -16.17
CA ASP A 148 -0.64 -6.75 -17.15
C ASP A 148 0.65 -6.42 -17.91
N GLN A 149 0.86 -5.15 -18.25
CA GLN A 149 2.11 -4.71 -18.87
C GLN A 149 3.29 -4.84 -17.90
N VAL A 150 3.10 -4.50 -16.62
CA VAL A 150 4.12 -4.71 -15.58
C VAL A 150 4.45 -6.19 -15.44
N HIS A 151 3.44 -7.08 -15.45
CA HIS A 151 3.65 -8.52 -15.44
C HIS A 151 4.52 -8.97 -16.62
N THR A 152 4.21 -8.52 -17.84
CA THR A 152 4.98 -8.84 -19.04
C THR A 152 6.43 -8.35 -18.95
N VAL A 153 6.63 -7.11 -18.52
CA VAL A 153 7.97 -6.53 -18.37
C VAL A 153 8.78 -7.28 -17.30
N LEU A 154 8.16 -7.63 -16.17
CA LEU A 154 8.82 -8.39 -15.12
C LEU A 154 9.30 -9.77 -15.62
N GLN A 155 8.49 -10.46 -16.41
CA GLN A 155 8.89 -11.74 -17.02
C GLN A 155 10.06 -11.60 -18.01
N GLN A 156 10.11 -10.50 -18.75
CA GLN A 156 11.12 -10.30 -19.81
C GLN A 156 12.44 -9.76 -19.27
N THR A 157 12.39 -8.96 -18.20
CA THR A 157 13.54 -8.17 -17.74
C THR A 157 13.97 -8.48 -16.31
N ASN A 158 13.27 -9.35 -15.60
CA ASN A 158 13.43 -9.60 -14.17
C ASN A 158 13.18 -8.34 -13.30
N LEU A 159 12.61 -7.27 -13.83
CA LEU A 159 12.35 -6.04 -13.10
C LEU A 159 10.89 -5.61 -13.26
N GLY A 160 10.24 -5.29 -12.14
CA GLY A 160 8.90 -4.76 -12.13
C GLY A 160 8.71 -3.66 -11.09
N PHE A 161 7.75 -2.79 -11.34
CA PHE A 161 7.32 -1.77 -10.37
C PHE A 161 5.80 -1.71 -10.29
N ALA A 162 5.25 -2.10 -9.14
CA ALA A 162 3.82 -1.99 -8.87
C ALA A 162 3.49 -0.56 -8.45
N TYR A 163 3.00 0.24 -9.41
CA TYR A 163 2.54 1.59 -9.14
C TYR A 163 1.16 1.55 -8.50
N MET A 164 1.07 1.88 -7.21
CA MET A 164 -0.13 1.68 -6.38
C MET A 164 -1.41 2.31 -6.92
N PRO A 165 -1.39 3.51 -7.54
CA PRO A 165 -2.60 4.06 -8.18
C PRO A 165 -3.20 3.15 -9.26
N LYS A 166 -2.40 2.27 -9.87
CA LYS A 166 -2.85 1.29 -10.86
C LYS A 166 -3.16 -0.07 -10.24
N PHE A 167 -2.40 -0.50 -9.23
CA PHE A 167 -2.56 -1.80 -8.59
C PHE A 167 -3.65 -1.83 -7.53
N CYS A 168 -3.89 -0.73 -6.84
CA CYS A 168 -4.97 -0.58 -5.87
C CYS A 168 -5.53 0.85 -5.86
N PRO A 169 -6.32 1.25 -6.86
CA PRO A 169 -6.90 2.60 -6.96
C PRO A 169 -7.72 2.99 -5.73
N ALA A 170 -8.46 2.04 -5.16
CA ALA A 170 -9.27 2.25 -3.97
C ALA A 170 -8.43 2.68 -2.75
N PHE A 171 -7.24 2.12 -2.60
CA PHE A 171 -6.32 2.54 -1.54
C PHE A 171 -5.73 3.93 -1.82
N HIS A 172 -5.38 4.21 -3.06
CA HIS A 172 -4.89 5.53 -3.44
C HIS A 172 -5.94 6.62 -3.19
N ALA A 173 -7.22 6.31 -3.37
CA ALA A 173 -8.32 7.22 -3.09
C ALA A 173 -8.47 7.62 -1.60
N LEU A 174 -7.76 6.94 -0.69
CA LEU A 174 -7.70 7.33 0.73
C LEU A 174 -6.64 8.40 1.03
N VAL A 175 -5.80 8.77 0.06
CA VAL A 175 -4.72 9.77 0.26
C VAL A 175 -5.24 11.11 0.78
N PRO A 176 -6.34 11.71 0.26
CA PRO A 176 -6.84 12.98 0.77
C PRO A 176 -7.16 12.96 2.26
N TYR A 177 -7.67 11.84 2.79
CA TYR A 177 -7.96 11.71 4.23
C TYR A 177 -6.72 11.66 5.14
N ARG A 178 -5.53 11.61 4.56
CA ARG A 178 -4.26 11.70 5.29
C ARG A 178 -3.70 13.11 5.31
N GLU A 179 -4.22 14.00 4.49
CA GLU A 179 -3.84 15.42 4.44
C GLU A 179 -4.61 16.26 5.45
N GLU A 180 -5.83 15.84 5.78
CA GLU A 180 -6.71 16.48 6.77
C GLU A 180 -6.43 15.98 8.20
#